data_e95673b4f2367287cf81a192ec2b5a0b
#
_entry.id   e95673b4f2367287cf81a192ec2b5a0b
#
_cell.length_a   1.000
_cell.length_b   1.000
_cell.length_c   1.000
_cell.angle_alpha   90.00
_cell.angle_beta   90.00
_cell.angle_gamma   90.00
#
_symmetry.space_group_name_H-M   'P 1'
#
loop_
_entity.id
_entity.type
_entity.pdbx_description
1 polymer ?
#
loop_
_entity_poly.entity_id
_entity_poly.type
_entity_poly.pdbx_seq_one_letter_code
_entity_poly.pdbx_strand_id
1 'polypeptide(L)'
;NLTPDTLDIAKTELKNIYDHWNEIELNSKEVENEGLVFENNYFDQNFVCDYSDKNTDQIIFSENDRFEKVKTWDEKLDGTFAQFCQEMPNDQIEEEFNLTEKIDYLVESKYSLPSGGNIMIGKTDALTAIDVNTGAAKRFDTNREAIHLIGKLIKLKNISGKVVVDPVASDQNTLKKLVGMLKNEFRDDLSITNVYGYTRGGLLELSRSRNDRCIDELKFTS
;
A
#
# COMPACT_ATOMS: atom_id res chain seq x y z
N ASN A 1 -17.96 -12.18 -7.44
CA ASN A 1 -19.42 -12.25 -7.56
C ASN A 1 -19.95 -10.87 -7.21
N LEU A 2 -20.48 -10.14 -8.21
CA LEU A 2 -21.14 -8.85 -8.01
C LEU A 2 -22.45 -9.09 -7.27
N THR A 3 -22.61 -8.48 -6.10
CA THR A 3 -23.92 -8.35 -5.44
C THR A 3 -24.71 -7.21 -6.08
N PRO A 4 -26.04 -7.11 -5.92
CA PRO A 4 -26.82 -5.98 -6.43
C PRO A 4 -26.24 -4.62 -6.01
N ASP A 5 -25.82 -4.48 -4.74
CA ASP A 5 -25.27 -3.24 -4.20
C ASP A 5 -23.92 -2.89 -4.86
N THR A 6 -23.03 -3.88 -5.08
CA THR A 6 -21.76 -3.67 -5.78
C THR A 6 -21.95 -3.37 -7.27
N LEU A 7 -23.07 -3.79 -7.88
CA LEU A 7 -23.38 -3.51 -9.28
C LEU A 7 -23.73 -2.03 -9.49
N ASP A 8 -24.45 -1.42 -8.56
CA ASP A 8 -24.84 -0.01 -8.68
C ASP A 8 -23.63 0.92 -8.41
N ILE A 9 -22.75 0.57 -7.47
CA ILE A 9 -21.46 1.24 -7.30
C ILE A 9 -20.63 1.15 -8.59
N ALA A 10 -20.48 -0.04 -9.16
CA ALA A 10 -19.74 -0.23 -10.41
C ALA A 10 -20.33 0.56 -11.59
N LYS A 11 -21.65 0.70 -11.70
CA LYS A 11 -22.30 1.53 -12.71
C LYS A 11 -21.97 3.02 -12.52
N THR A 12 -21.99 3.49 -11.28
CA THR A 12 -21.65 4.87 -10.95
C THR A 12 -20.19 5.19 -11.26
N GLU A 13 -19.27 4.28 -10.91
CA GLU A 13 -17.86 4.41 -11.27
C GLU A 13 -17.67 4.43 -12.80
N LEU A 14 -18.33 3.53 -13.53
CA LEU A 14 -18.25 3.49 -14.99
C LEU A 14 -18.76 4.80 -15.62
N LYS A 15 -19.85 5.36 -15.09
CA LYS A 15 -20.38 6.64 -15.54
C LYS A 15 -19.37 7.77 -15.27
N ASN A 16 -18.77 7.81 -14.08
CA ASN A 16 -17.76 8.81 -13.74
C ASN A 16 -16.56 8.73 -14.69
N ILE A 17 -16.04 7.51 -14.96
CA ILE A 17 -14.94 7.30 -15.92
C ILE A 17 -15.32 7.82 -17.30
N TYR A 18 -16.55 7.57 -17.76
CA TYR A 18 -17.03 8.03 -19.05
C TYR A 18 -17.15 9.56 -19.10
N ASP A 19 -17.69 10.18 -18.06
CA ASP A 19 -17.81 11.64 -17.96
C ASP A 19 -16.43 12.32 -17.95
N HIS A 20 -15.45 11.77 -17.22
CA HIS A 20 -14.08 12.24 -17.25
C HIS A 20 -13.43 12.10 -18.63
N TRP A 21 -13.67 10.98 -19.31
CA TRP A 21 -13.14 10.81 -20.65
C TRP A 21 -13.68 11.85 -21.63
N ASN A 22 -14.97 12.15 -21.54
CA ASN A 22 -15.59 13.20 -22.36
C ASN A 22 -15.00 14.58 -22.06
N GLU A 23 -14.71 14.90 -20.81
CA GLU A 23 -14.03 16.13 -20.40
C GLU A 23 -12.63 16.23 -21.00
N ILE A 24 -11.83 15.17 -20.91
CA ILE A 24 -10.50 15.08 -21.53
C ILE A 24 -10.59 15.28 -23.04
N GLU A 25 -11.56 14.64 -23.69
CA GLU A 25 -11.74 14.72 -25.14
C GLU A 25 -12.16 16.13 -25.58
N LEU A 26 -13.00 16.82 -24.80
CA LEU A 26 -13.37 18.21 -25.05
C LEU A 26 -12.18 19.15 -24.87
N ASN A 27 -11.50 19.07 -23.73
CA ASN A 27 -10.36 19.93 -23.42
C ASN A 27 -9.21 19.72 -24.43
N SER A 28 -8.99 18.46 -24.89
CA SER A 28 -7.97 18.19 -25.90
C SER A 28 -8.20 18.87 -27.25
N LYS A 29 -9.44 19.19 -27.58
CA LYS A 29 -9.82 19.90 -28.80
C LYS A 29 -9.63 21.42 -28.69
N GLU A 30 -9.60 21.95 -27.46
CA GLU A 30 -9.44 23.37 -27.18
C GLU A 30 -7.98 23.79 -27.02
N VAL A 31 -7.06 22.82 -26.78
CA VAL A 31 -5.64 23.09 -26.62
C VAL A 31 -4.96 23.10 -27.99
N GLU A 32 -4.54 24.29 -28.44
CA GLU A 32 -3.85 24.49 -29.73
C GLU A 32 -2.35 24.11 -29.68
N ASN A 33 -1.74 24.05 -28.47
CA ASN A 33 -0.33 23.76 -28.25
C ASN A 33 -0.17 22.75 -27.11
N GLU A 34 1.09 22.37 -26.79
CA GLU A 34 1.38 21.53 -25.64
C GLU A 34 0.88 22.19 -24.34
N GLY A 35 0.04 21.47 -23.60
CA GLY A 35 -0.56 21.97 -22.35
C GLY A 35 -1.25 20.90 -21.54
N LEU A 36 -1.67 21.26 -20.33
CA LEU A 36 -2.42 20.38 -19.43
C LEU A 36 -3.84 20.21 -19.98
N VAL A 37 -4.20 19.02 -20.36
CA VAL A 37 -5.53 18.67 -20.89
C VAL A 37 -6.48 18.21 -19.78
N PHE A 38 -5.92 17.57 -18.76
CA PHE A 38 -6.69 17.03 -17.63
C PHE A 38 -5.83 16.98 -16.37
N GLU A 39 -6.37 17.42 -15.26
CA GLU A 39 -5.78 17.26 -13.93
C GLU A 39 -6.63 16.27 -13.13
N ASN A 40 -5.99 15.20 -12.63
CA ASN A 40 -6.69 14.22 -11.80
C ASN A 40 -6.93 14.80 -10.39
N ASN A 41 -8.07 15.42 -10.21
CA ASN A 41 -8.51 15.99 -8.92
C ASN A 41 -9.29 14.99 -8.04
N TYR A 42 -9.27 13.70 -8.39
CA TYR A 42 -10.01 12.64 -7.70
C TYR A 42 -9.14 11.79 -6.78
N PHE A 43 -7.97 12.29 -6.40
CA PHE A 43 -7.06 11.55 -5.51
C PHE A 43 -7.76 11.12 -4.22
N ASP A 44 -8.49 12.02 -3.57
CA ASP A 44 -9.14 11.77 -2.30
C ASP A 44 -10.27 10.75 -2.41
N GLN A 45 -11.08 10.84 -3.48
CA GLN A 45 -12.15 9.88 -3.76
C GLN A 45 -11.59 8.47 -4.04
N ASN A 46 -10.54 8.39 -4.88
CA ASN A 46 -9.86 7.13 -5.17
C ASN A 46 -9.24 6.55 -3.90
N PHE A 47 -8.58 7.38 -3.08
CA PHE A 47 -8.01 6.96 -1.81
C PHE A 47 -9.09 6.38 -0.88
N VAL A 48 -10.22 7.06 -0.74
CA VAL A 48 -11.33 6.56 0.07
C VAL A 48 -11.86 5.24 -0.47
N CYS A 49 -12.06 5.09 -1.79
CA CYS A 49 -12.51 3.83 -2.39
C CYS A 49 -11.50 2.69 -2.19
N ASP A 50 -10.20 2.96 -2.37
CA ASP A 50 -9.16 1.94 -2.33
C ASP A 50 -8.87 1.44 -0.90
N TYR A 51 -9.02 2.32 0.10
CA TYR A 51 -8.63 2.03 1.49
C TYR A 51 -9.81 1.85 2.45
N SER A 52 -11.08 2.07 2.00
CA SER A 52 -12.25 1.81 2.84
C SER A 52 -12.71 0.37 2.70
N ASP A 53 -12.66 -0.36 3.79
CA ASP A 53 -13.22 -1.71 3.90
C ASP A 53 -13.97 -1.88 5.22
N LYS A 54 -14.48 -3.08 5.47
CA LYS A 54 -15.20 -3.42 6.71
C LYS A 54 -14.38 -3.27 8.00
N ASN A 55 -13.07 -3.07 7.89
CA ASN A 55 -12.16 -2.91 9.04
C ASN A 55 -11.68 -1.45 9.15
N THR A 56 -12.18 -0.56 8.31
CA THR A 56 -11.87 0.88 8.36
C THR A 56 -12.72 1.52 9.42
N ASP A 57 -12.09 2.01 10.48
CA ASP A 57 -12.77 2.71 11.56
C ASP A 57 -12.99 4.20 11.21
N GLN A 58 -11.96 4.82 10.64
CA GLN A 58 -11.99 6.25 10.29
C GLN A 58 -11.02 6.59 9.16
N ILE A 59 -11.37 7.61 8.38
CA ILE A 59 -10.52 8.28 7.38
C ILE A 59 -10.46 9.76 7.78
N ILE A 60 -9.24 10.25 7.98
CA ILE A 60 -9.02 11.58 8.53
C ILE A 60 -8.46 12.49 7.43
N PHE A 61 -9.08 13.65 7.28
CA PHE A 61 -8.64 14.72 6.41
C PHE A 61 -8.07 15.85 7.26
N SER A 62 -6.87 16.30 6.93
CA SER A 62 -6.25 17.46 7.59
C SER A 62 -6.69 18.80 7.02
N GLU A 63 -7.33 18.78 5.85
CA GLU A 63 -7.78 19.96 5.11
C GLU A 63 -9.29 19.90 4.88
N ASN A 64 -9.99 20.92 5.35
CA ASN A 64 -11.45 21.02 5.23
C ASN A 64 -11.92 20.94 3.77
N ASP A 65 -11.25 21.62 2.86
CA ASP A 65 -11.63 21.63 1.44
C ASP A 65 -11.62 20.22 0.82
N ARG A 66 -10.67 19.37 1.21
CA ARG A 66 -10.57 17.98 0.76
C ARG A 66 -11.68 17.12 1.36
N PHE A 67 -11.95 17.31 2.65
CA PHE A 67 -13.05 16.65 3.35
C PHE A 67 -14.40 16.98 2.73
N GLU A 68 -14.71 18.27 2.50
CA GLU A 68 -15.98 18.68 1.90
C GLU A 68 -16.14 18.22 0.44
N LYS A 69 -15.05 18.13 -0.33
CA LYS A 69 -15.08 17.56 -1.68
C LYS A 69 -15.46 16.08 -1.67
N VAL A 70 -14.87 15.31 -0.77
CA VAL A 70 -15.21 13.87 -0.62
C VAL A 70 -16.64 13.70 -0.15
N LYS A 71 -17.08 14.49 0.81
CA LYS A 71 -18.45 14.45 1.33
C LYS A 71 -19.49 14.77 0.24
N THR A 72 -19.27 15.84 -0.52
CA THR A 72 -20.15 16.22 -1.64
C THR A 72 -20.18 15.14 -2.73
N TRP A 73 -19.06 14.48 -2.97
CA TRP A 73 -18.99 13.37 -3.90
C TRP A 73 -19.74 12.14 -3.36
N ASP A 74 -19.57 11.80 -2.09
CA ASP A 74 -20.21 10.65 -1.46
C ASP A 74 -21.74 10.79 -1.34
N GLU A 75 -22.25 12.01 -1.20
CA GLU A 75 -23.71 12.29 -1.24
C GLU A 75 -24.35 11.78 -2.54
N LYS A 76 -23.58 11.71 -3.64
CA LYS A 76 -24.04 11.17 -4.93
C LYS A 76 -24.00 9.63 -4.97
N LEU A 77 -23.36 9.00 -3.96
CA LEU A 77 -23.20 7.56 -3.78
C LEU A 77 -23.99 7.02 -2.57
N ASP A 78 -25.09 7.70 -2.22
CA ASP A 78 -25.94 7.35 -1.08
C ASP A 78 -25.24 7.40 0.30
N GLY A 79 -24.15 8.15 0.44
CA GLY A 79 -23.47 8.38 1.71
C GLY A 79 -22.72 7.17 2.29
N THR A 80 -22.15 6.34 1.43
CA THR A 80 -21.49 5.08 1.84
C THR A 80 -20.21 5.31 2.64
N PHE A 81 -19.42 6.34 2.29
CA PHE A 81 -18.09 6.57 2.83
C PHE A 81 -18.02 7.70 3.86
N ALA A 82 -18.91 8.72 3.77
CA ALA A 82 -18.86 9.89 4.64
C ALA A 82 -18.94 9.54 6.14
N GLN A 83 -19.59 8.43 6.49
CA GLN A 83 -19.69 7.96 7.87
C GLN A 83 -18.33 7.60 8.51
N PHE A 84 -17.31 7.30 7.69
CA PHE A 84 -15.95 7.00 8.13
C PHE A 84 -15.03 8.22 8.05
N CYS A 85 -15.47 9.28 7.34
CA CYS A 85 -14.64 10.45 7.08
C CYS A 85 -14.85 11.50 8.17
N GLN A 86 -13.73 12.09 8.63
CA GLN A 86 -13.74 13.22 9.55
C GLN A 86 -12.60 14.19 9.26
N GLU A 87 -12.82 15.45 9.62
CA GLU A 87 -11.77 16.45 9.61
C GLU A 87 -11.05 16.47 10.98
N MET A 88 -9.72 16.59 10.93
CA MET A 88 -8.90 16.76 12.12
C MET A 88 -7.67 17.61 11.77
N PRO A 89 -7.36 18.69 12.51
CA PRO A 89 -6.15 19.48 12.30
C PRO A 89 -4.86 18.66 12.41
N ASN A 90 -3.82 19.07 11.65
CA ASN A 90 -2.55 18.34 11.59
C ASN A 90 -1.88 18.14 12.96
N ASP A 91 -1.93 19.13 13.84
CA ASP A 91 -1.38 19.05 15.19
C ASP A 91 -2.09 17.97 16.05
N GLN A 92 -3.41 17.87 15.94
CA GLN A 92 -4.17 16.81 16.61
C GLN A 92 -3.89 15.43 16.00
N ILE A 93 -3.76 15.34 14.65
CA ILE A 93 -3.38 14.09 13.97
C ILE A 93 -2.02 13.62 14.48
N GLU A 94 -1.04 14.54 14.61
CA GLU A 94 0.28 14.18 15.10
C GLU A 94 0.24 13.74 16.57
N GLU A 95 -0.51 14.46 17.42
CA GLU A 95 -0.65 14.13 18.84
C GLU A 95 -1.32 12.76 19.06
N GLU A 96 -2.37 12.45 18.28
CA GLU A 96 -3.15 11.22 18.44
C GLU A 96 -2.47 10.01 17.79
N PHE A 97 -1.86 10.20 16.60
CA PHE A 97 -1.36 9.09 15.79
C PHE A 97 0.15 8.98 15.74
N ASN A 98 0.90 9.99 16.20
CA ASN A 98 2.38 10.03 16.20
C ASN A 98 2.95 9.66 14.81
N LEU A 99 2.47 10.35 13.76
CA LEU A 99 2.79 10.01 12.37
C LEU A 99 4.27 10.20 12.06
N THR A 100 4.91 11.23 12.60
CA THR A 100 6.34 11.52 12.38
C THR A 100 7.18 10.33 12.83
N GLU A 101 6.97 9.80 14.04
CA GLU A 101 7.72 8.62 14.52
C GLU A 101 7.45 7.37 13.68
N LYS A 102 6.20 7.18 13.22
CA LYS A 102 5.85 6.06 12.33
C LYS A 102 6.52 6.17 10.96
N ILE A 103 6.62 7.37 10.41
CA ILE A 103 7.32 7.64 9.15
C ILE A 103 8.82 7.41 9.33
N ASP A 104 9.42 7.93 10.39
CA ASP A 104 10.83 7.71 10.72
C ASP A 104 11.15 6.22 10.85
N TYR A 105 10.28 5.47 11.53
CA TYR A 105 10.40 4.01 11.59
C TYR A 105 10.34 3.37 10.18
N LEU A 106 9.47 3.86 9.29
CA LEU A 106 9.36 3.29 7.95
C LEU A 106 10.57 3.58 7.06
N VAL A 107 11.31 4.67 7.25
CA VAL A 107 12.50 4.96 6.44
C VAL A 107 13.75 4.21 6.90
N GLU A 108 13.71 3.53 8.04
CA GLU A 108 14.80 2.67 8.48
C GLU A 108 15.06 1.51 7.52
N SER A 109 16.29 0.99 7.55
CA SER A 109 16.71 -0.21 6.83
C SER A 109 16.73 -1.47 7.67
N LYS A 110 16.68 -1.33 9.02
CA LYS A 110 16.79 -2.45 9.97
C LYS A 110 15.63 -2.44 10.95
N TYR A 111 14.99 -3.60 11.10
CA TYR A 111 13.79 -3.76 11.93
C TYR A 111 13.97 -4.94 12.88
N SER A 112 13.75 -4.71 14.17
CA SER A 112 13.84 -5.75 15.19
C SER A 112 12.61 -6.66 15.17
N LEU A 113 12.83 -7.94 15.48
CA LEU A 113 11.77 -8.94 15.63
C LEU A 113 11.51 -9.23 17.13
N PRO A 114 10.27 -9.58 17.51
CA PRO A 114 9.96 -9.97 18.90
C PRO A 114 10.82 -11.10 19.44
N SER A 115 11.24 -12.03 18.57
CA SER A 115 12.16 -13.14 18.90
C SER A 115 13.59 -12.70 19.20
N GLY A 116 13.90 -11.40 19.11
CA GLY A 116 15.26 -10.86 19.27
C GLY A 116 16.11 -10.93 18.00
N GLY A 117 15.56 -11.46 16.88
CA GLY A 117 16.17 -11.36 15.57
C GLY A 117 15.95 -9.98 14.93
N ASN A 118 16.34 -9.83 13.69
CA ASN A 118 16.06 -8.63 12.90
C ASN A 118 15.98 -8.93 11.41
N ILE A 119 15.38 -8.02 10.66
CA ILE A 119 15.46 -7.99 9.20
C ILE A 119 16.24 -6.75 8.75
N MET A 120 16.93 -6.88 7.62
CA MET A 120 17.60 -5.76 6.95
C MET A 120 17.10 -5.67 5.52
N ILE A 121 16.69 -4.48 5.11
CA ILE A 121 16.20 -4.19 3.77
C ILE A 121 17.25 -3.38 3.02
N GLY A 122 17.80 -3.94 1.95
CA GLY A 122 18.74 -3.28 1.06
C GLY A 122 18.15 -3.12 -0.33
N LYS A 123 18.11 -1.90 -0.86
CA LYS A 123 17.62 -1.59 -2.20
C LYS A 123 18.80 -1.37 -3.14
N THR A 124 18.75 -1.98 -4.32
CA THR A 124 19.65 -1.74 -5.45
C THR A 124 18.84 -1.32 -6.66
N ASP A 125 19.49 -0.90 -7.74
CA ASP A 125 18.81 -0.57 -9.01
C ASP A 125 18.09 -1.78 -9.62
N ALA A 126 18.55 -3.00 -9.33
CA ALA A 126 18.03 -4.23 -9.93
C ALA A 126 16.94 -4.91 -9.10
N LEU A 127 17.04 -4.87 -7.79
CA LEU A 127 16.13 -5.55 -6.87
C LEU A 127 16.26 -5.02 -5.42
N THR A 128 15.26 -5.35 -4.61
CA THR A 128 15.34 -5.21 -3.15
C THR A 128 15.71 -6.57 -2.54
N ALA A 129 16.75 -6.59 -1.72
CA ALA A 129 17.17 -7.75 -0.95
C ALA A 129 16.76 -7.56 0.52
N ILE A 130 16.21 -8.60 1.12
CA ILE A 130 15.80 -8.60 2.53
C ILE A 130 16.47 -9.77 3.22
N ASP A 131 17.32 -9.47 4.20
CA ASP A 131 18.06 -10.46 4.99
C ASP A 131 17.37 -10.66 6.34
N VAL A 132 17.23 -11.92 6.77
CA VAL A 132 16.63 -12.29 8.05
C VAL A 132 17.69 -12.87 8.98
N ASN A 133 17.95 -12.15 10.07
CA ASN A 133 18.94 -12.55 11.08
C ASN A 133 18.24 -13.10 12.32
N THR A 134 18.72 -14.25 12.82
CA THR A 134 18.20 -14.87 14.04
C THR A 134 18.76 -14.19 15.28
N GLY A 135 17.92 -14.07 16.31
CA GLY A 135 18.33 -13.81 17.69
C GLY A 135 18.49 -15.11 18.48
N ALA A 136 18.06 -15.10 19.73
CA ALA A 136 18.09 -16.26 20.62
C ALA A 136 16.98 -17.29 20.39
N ALA A 137 15.96 -16.97 19.58
CA ALA A 137 14.79 -17.82 19.33
C ALA A 137 15.05 -18.93 18.32
N LYS A 138 14.06 -19.84 18.21
CA LYS A 138 14.08 -20.89 17.18
C LYS A 138 13.95 -20.29 15.79
N ARG A 139 14.72 -20.81 14.82
CA ARG A 139 14.78 -20.33 13.43
C ARG A 139 13.40 -20.20 12.76
N PHE A 140 12.50 -21.16 12.98
CA PHE A 140 11.17 -21.12 12.37
C PHE A 140 10.31 -19.97 12.93
N ASP A 141 10.39 -19.70 14.22
CA ASP A 141 9.64 -18.61 14.85
C ASP A 141 10.16 -17.26 14.33
N THR A 142 11.48 -17.10 14.25
CA THR A 142 12.11 -15.90 13.64
C THR A 142 11.66 -15.70 12.20
N ASN A 143 11.70 -16.75 11.37
CA ASN A 143 11.26 -16.65 9.97
C ASN A 143 9.79 -16.30 9.85
N ARG A 144 8.92 -16.85 10.71
CA ARG A 144 7.49 -16.55 10.71
C ARG A 144 7.21 -15.09 11.02
N GLU A 145 7.85 -14.56 12.07
CA GLU A 145 7.75 -13.15 12.44
C GLU A 145 8.29 -12.24 11.33
N ALA A 146 9.43 -12.62 10.73
CA ALA A 146 10.04 -11.90 9.63
C ALA A 146 9.10 -11.83 8.42
N ILE A 147 8.50 -12.94 7.97
CA ILE A 147 7.58 -12.96 6.82
C ILE A 147 6.40 -12.02 7.03
N HIS A 148 5.80 -12.04 8.22
CA HIS A 148 4.70 -11.13 8.55
C HIS A 148 5.14 -9.67 8.49
N LEU A 149 6.26 -9.32 9.13
CA LEU A 149 6.78 -7.96 9.11
C LEU A 149 7.21 -7.51 7.69
N ILE A 150 7.86 -8.39 6.92
CA ILE A 150 8.27 -8.14 5.54
C ILE A 150 7.05 -7.82 4.66
N GLY A 151 5.99 -8.63 4.73
CA GLY A 151 4.76 -8.37 3.99
C GLY A 151 4.15 -7.02 4.31
N LYS A 152 4.11 -6.66 5.60
CA LYS A 152 3.65 -5.35 6.06
C LYS A 152 4.53 -4.20 5.55
N LEU A 153 5.85 -4.32 5.70
CA LEU A 153 6.79 -3.27 5.28
C LEU A 153 6.83 -3.08 3.77
N ILE A 154 6.74 -4.15 2.97
CA ILE A 154 6.68 -4.04 1.50
C ILE A 154 5.47 -3.19 1.08
N LYS A 155 4.31 -3.39 1.70
CA LYS A 155 3.10 -2.60 1.43
C LYS A 155 3.23 -1.16 1.92
N LEU A 156 3.62 -0.96 3.17
CA LEU A 156 3.72 0.38 3.79
C LEU A 156 4.81 1.26 3.15
N LYS A 157 5.97 0.66 2.83
CA LYS A 157 7.05 1.38 2.14
C LYS A 157 6.80 1.52 0.63
N ASN A 158 5.77 0.89 0.10
CA ASN A 158 5.48 0.76 -1.32
C ASN A 158 6.68 0.22 -2.12
N ILE A 159 7.34 -0.82 -1.59
CA ILE A 159 8.44 -1.50 -2.28
C ILE A 159 7.87 -2.21 -3.51
N SER A 160 8.46 -1.97 -4.66
CA SER A 160 8.04 -2.51 -5.96
C SER A 160 9.22 -3.11 -6.74
N GLY A 161 8.91 -3.80 -7.83
CA GLY A 161 9.91 -4.50 -8.62
C GLY A 161 10.22 -5.89 -8.08
N LYS A 162 11.44 -6.36 -8.31
CA LYS A 162 11.89 -7.67 -7.84
C LYS A 162 12.33 -7.60 -6.38
N VAL A 163 11.87 -8.53 -5.57
CA VAL A 163 12.27 -8.66 -4.16
C VAL A 163 12.73 -10.08 -3.90
N VAL A 164 13.84 -10.21 -3.21
CA VAL A 164 14.37 -11.48 -2.71
C VAL A 164 14.47 -11.42 -1.20
N VAL A 165 14.06 -12.49 -0.53
CA VAL A 165 14.17 -12.63 0.93
C VAL A 165 15.09 -13.80 1.23
N ASP A 166 16.11 -13.57 2.05
CA ASP A 166 17.00 -14.60 2.57
C ASP A 166 16.56 -14.99 3.99
N PRO A 167 15.73 -16.04 4.14
CA PRO A 167 15.29 -16.49 5.45
C PRO A 167 16.41 -17.18 6.20
N VAL A 168 16.35 -17.19 7.51
CA VAL A 168 17.26 -18.03 8.31
C VAL A 168 17.25 -19.46 7.77
N ALA A 169 18.42 -20.05 7.55
CA ALA A 169 18.65 -21.36 6.94
C ALA A 169 17.54 -22.37 7.31
N SER A 170 16.85 -22.90 6.31
CA SER A 170 15.64 -23.69 6.45
C SER A 170 15.64 -24.88 5.50
N ASP A 171 15.01 -25.97 5.90
CA ASP A 171 14.72 -27.10 5.01
C ASP A 171 13.62 -26.76 3.99
N GLN A 172 13.50 -27.61 2.95
CA GLN A 172 12.53 -27.39 1.88
C GLN A 172 11.07 -27.34 2.35
N ASN A 173 10.71 -28.10 3.41
CA ASN A 173 9.35 -28.10 3.93
C ASN A 173 9.04 -26.79 4.64
N THR A 174 10.01 -26.27 5.37
CA THR A 174 9.93 -24.94 5.99
C THR A 174 9.83 -23.86 4.92
N LEU A 175 10.68 -23.87 3.88
CA LEU A 175 10.60 -22.90 2.78
C LEU A 175 9.24 -22.90 2.09
N LYS A 176 8.63 -24.08 1.83
CA LYS A 176 7.26 -24.17 1.28
C LYS A 176 6.23 -23.50 2.18
N LYS A 177 6.33 -23.67 3.50
CA LYS A 177 5.43 -23.00 4.46
C LYS A 177 5.63 -21.49 4.44
N LEU A 178 6.88 -21.01 4.42
CA LEU A 178 7.18 -19.58 4.36
C LEU A 178 6.63 -18.93 3.07
N VAL A 179 6.76 -19.61 1.91
CA VAL A 179 6.14 -19.16 0.65
C VAL A 179 4.61 -19.06 0.79
N GLY A 180 3.98 -20.04 1.42
CA GLY A 180 2.53 -20.01 1.67
C GLY A 180 2.12 -18.83 2.55
N MET A 181 2.89 -18.55 3.60
CA MET A 181 2.68 -17.41 4.48
C MET A 181 2.87 -16.09 3.71
N LEU A 182 3.95 -15.97 2.95
CA LEU A 182 4.24 -14.76 2.17
C LEU A 182 3.13 -14.48 1.14
N LYS A 183 2.57 -15.51 0.49
CA LYS A 183 1.40 -15.36 -0.40
C LYS A 183 0.18 -14.80 0.33
N ASN A 184 -0.04 -15.22 1.58
CA ASN A 184 -1.18 -14.75 2.36
C ASN A 184 -1.04 -13.27 2.74
N GLU A 185 0.18 -12.76 2.97
CA GLU A 185 0.44 -11.36 3.27
C GLU A 185 0.02 -10.41 2.13
N PHE A 186 -0.01 -10.91 0.89
CA PHE A 186 -0.35 -10.13 -0.30
C PHE A 186 -1.72 -10.47 -0.90
N ARG A 187 -2.56 -11.22 -0.19
CA ARG A 187 -3.88 -11.58 -0.72
C ARG A 187 -4.76 -10.37 -1.03
N ASP A 188 -4.70 -9.36 -0.15
CA ASP A 188 -5.51 -8.14 -0.23
C ASP A 188 -4.61 -6.92 -0.54
N ASP A 189 -3.50 -7.14 -1.26
CA ASP A 189 -2.62 -6.05 -1.69
C ASP A 189 -3.24 -5.35 -2.90
N LEU A 190 -3.34 -4.02 -2.85
CA LEU A 190 -3.81 -3.19 -3.97
C LEU A 190 -2.90 -3.26 -5.18
N SER A 191 -1.61 -3.60 -4.99
CA SER A 191 -0.65 -3.82 -6.08
C SER A 191 -0.60 -5.29 -6.47
N ILE A 192 -0.47 -5.57 -7.78
CA ILE A 192 -0.31 -6.93 -8.27
C ILE A 192 1.02 -7.49 -7.75
N THR A 193 0.93 -8.48 -6.85
CA THR A 193 2.09 -9.14 -6.24
C THR A 193 2.12 -10.62 -6.61
N ASN A 194 3.22 -11.05 -7.22
CA ASN A 194 3.46 -12.43 -7.62
C ASN A 194 4.57 -13.04 -6.73
N VAL A 195 4.23 -14.02 -5.90
CA VAL A 195 5.19 -14.81 -5.12
C VAL A 195 5.52 -16.08 -5.90
N TYR A 196 6.73 -16.16 -6.46
CA TYR A 196 7.17 -17.25 -7.35
C TYR A 196 7.51 -18.53 -6.61
N GLY A 197 8.06 -18.41 -5.40
CA GLY A 197 8.48 -19.56 -4.61
C GLY A 197 9.82 -19.32 -3.96
N TYR A 198 10.67 -20.37 -4.00
CA TYR A 198 12.04 -20.27 -3.49
C TYR A 198 13.05 -20.87 -4.47
N THR A 199 14.26 -20.32 -4.46
CA THR A 199 15.39 -20.79 -5.28
C THR A 199 16.01 -22.07 -4.70
N ARG A 200 16.90 -22.70 -5.45
CA ARG A 200 17.75 -23.80 -4.94
C ARG A 200 18.63 -23.37 -3.77
N GLY A 201 19.01 -22.10 -3.72
CA GLY A 201 19.78 -21.51 -2.62
C GLY A 201 18.94 -21.17 -1.37
N GLY A 202 17.61 -21.32 -1.43
CA GLY A 202 16.72 -21.05 -0.30
C GLY A 202 16.15 -19.65 -0.24
N LEU A 203 16.46 -18.78 -1.21
CA LEU A 203 15.89 -17.44 -1.27
C LEU A 203 14.42 -17.48 -1.69
N LEU A 204 13.55 -16.74 -1.01
CA LEU A 204 12.18 -16.54 -1.47
C LEU A 204 12.17 -15.41 -2.52
N GLU A 205 11.35 -15.57 -3.56
CA GLU A 205 11.30 -14.65 -4.69
C GLU A 205 9.88 -14.14 -4.90
N LEU A 206 9.76 -12.83 -5.04
CA LEU A 206 8.50 -12.17 -5.44
C LEU A 206 8.76 -10.97 -6.35
N SER A 207 7.71 -10.55 -7.06
CA SER A 207 7.67 -9.25 -7.72
C SER A 207 6.37 -8.54 -7.39
N ARG A 208 6.44 -7.22 -7.28
CA ARG A 208 5.30 -6.36 -7.01
C ARG A 208 5.25 -5.23 -8.03
N SER A 209 4.07 -4.98 -8.61
CA SER A 209 3.90 -3.88 -9.56
C SER A 209 4.12 -2.54 -8.88
N ARG A 210 4.66 -1.59 -9.67
CA ARG A 210 4.87 -0.23 -9.20
C ARG A 210 3.64 0.60 -9.52
N ASN A 211 2.91 1.02 -8.50
CA ASN A 211 1.77 1.90 -8.65
C ASN A 211 2.12 3.33 -8.27
N ASP A 212 3.10 3.53 -7.37
CA ASP A 212 3.56 4.83 -6.91
C ASP A 212 5.02 4.77 -6.43
N ARG A 213 5.54 5.87 -5.89
CA ARG A 213 6.90 5.97 -5.35
C ARG A 213 7.04 5.18 -4.06
N CYS A 214 8.21 4.59 -3.87
CA CYS A 214 8.60 4.04 -2.57
C CYS A 214 8.85 5.18 -1.57
N ILE A 215 8.55 4.96 -0.29
CA ILE A 215 8.77 5.96 0.76
C ILE A 215 10.23 6.46 0.80
N ASP A 216 11.19 5.59 0.50
CA ASP A 216 12.62 5.92 0.46
C ASP A 216 12.98 6.89 -0.70
N GLU A 217 12.08 7.08 -1.67
CA GLU A 217 12.22 8.02 -2.81
C GLU A 217 11.57 9.38 -2.51
N LEU A 218 10.81 9.47 -1.43
CA LEU A 218 10.17 10.70 -1.02
C LEU A 218 11.19 11.55 -0.24
N LYS A 219 11.32 12.81 -0.62
CA LYS A 219 12.10 13.77 0.16
C LYS A 219 11.14 14.40 1.18
N PHE A 220 11.21 13.95 2.42
CA PHE A 220 10.56 14.66 3.51
C PHE A 220 11.37 15.91 3.79
N THR A 221 10.86 17.09 3.42
CA THR A 221 11.43 18.37 3.85
C THR A 221 11.07 18.55 5.32
N SER A 222 12.07 18.43 6.18
CA SER A 222 11.99 18.85 7.58
C SER A 222 11.77 20.33 7.70
#